data_96a53bb55f1b4d2223d4049d0e6b01d2
#
_entry.id   96a53bb55f1b4d2223d4049d0e6b01d2
#
_cell.length_a   1.000
_cell.length_b   1.000
_cell.length_c   1.000
_cell.angle_alpha   90.00
_cell.angle_beta   90.00
_cell.angle_gamma   90.00
#
_symmetry.space_group_name_H-M   'P 1'
#
loop_
_entity.id
_entity.type
_entity.pdbx_description
1 polymer ?
#
loop_
_entity_poly.entity_id
_entity_poly.type
_entity_poly.pdbx_seq_one_letter_code
_entity_poly.pdbx_strand_id
1 'polypeptide(L)'
;MGNLYGYIRVSTRDQNEDRQLIALRELHIPEKNIFIDKQSGKDFNRPQYKRLVRKLKKDDLLYIKSIDRLGRNYAEILEQWRLLTQTKGIDIVVLDMPLLDTRRGKDLMGTFLSD
;
A
#
# COMPACT_ATOMS: atom_id res chain seq x y z
N MET A 1 19.34 4.68 -2.79
CA MET A 1 18.06 5.36 -2.66
C MET A 1 16.93 4.47 -3.15
N GLY A 2 15.81 4.48 -2.44
CA GLY A 2 14.69 3.65 -2.78
C GLY A 2 13.88 4.18 -3.94
N ASN A 3 13.07 3.30 -4.51
CA ASN A 3 12.15 3.65 -5.57
C ASN A 3 10.78 3.99 -4.99
N LEU A 4 9.99 4.74 -5.75
CA LEU A 4 8.62 5.06 -5.38
C LEU A 4 7.67 4.06 -6.03
N TYR A 5 6.74 3.52 -5.25
CA TYR A 5 5.73 2.58 -5.72
C TYR A 5 4.35 3.02 -5.26
N GLY A 6 3.35 2.59 -5.99
CA GLY A 6 1.96 2.82 -5.63
C GLY A 6 1.15 1.55 -5.79
N TYR A 7 0.19 1.34 -4.90
CA TYR A 7 -0.72 0.21 -4.98
C TYR A 7 -2.16 0.67 -4.94
N ILE A 8 -2.95 0.21 -5.89
CA ILE A 8 -4.37 0.51 -6.01
C ILE A 8 -5.14 -0.79 -6.00
N ARG A 9 -6.16 -0.88 -5.16
CA ARG A 9 -7.08 -2.01 -5.16
C ARG A 9 -8.50 -1.47 -5.24
N VAL A 10 -9.23 -1.93 -6.24
CA VAL A 10 -10.62 -1.54 -6.45
C VAL A 10 -11.46 -2.79 -6.72
N SER A 11 -12.75 -2.73 -6.38
CA SER A 11 -13.68 -3.79 -6.76
C SER A 11 -14.04 -3.62 -8.23
N THR A 12 -14.62 -4.68 -8.83
CA THR A 12 -15.06 -4.58 -10.22
C THR A 12 -16.19 -3.57 -10.41
N ARG A 13 -16.85 -3.18 -9.33
CA ARG A 13 -17.94 -2.18 -9.35
C ARG A 13 -17.45 -0.77 -9.02
N ASP A 14 -16.21 -0.65 -8.55
CA ASP A 14 -15.67 0.63 -8.09
C ASP A 14 -15.14 1.41 -9.30
N GLN A 15 -15.60 2.65 -9.43
CA GLN A 15 -15.19 3.55 -10.52
C GLN A 15 -14.08 4.51 -10.11
N ASN A 16 -13.52 4.33 -8.92
CA ASN A 16 -12.55 5.29 -8.36
C ASN A 16 -11.10 5.02 -8.72
N GLU A 17 -10.84 4.07 -9.62
CA GLU A 17 -9.47 3.78 -10.07
C GLU A 17 -8.76 5.03 -10.58
N ASP A 18 -9.45 5.80 -11.42
CA ASP A 18 -8.85 6.99 -12.02
C ASP A 18 -8.44 8.03 -10.99
N ARG A 19 -9.24 8.21 -9.95
CA ARG A 19 -8.91 9.14 -8.87
C ARG A 19 -7.65 8.71 -8.13
N GLN A 20 -7.52 7.41 -7.86
CA GLN A 20 -6.34 6.89 -7.20
C GLN A 20 -5.11 7.05 -8.10
N LEU A 21 -5.26 6.80 -9.41
CA LEU A 21 -4.17 6.99 -10.36
C LEU A 21 -3.71 8.44 -10.41
N ILE A 22 -4.65 9.38 -10.48
CA ILE A 22 -4.32 10.79 -10.52
C ILE A 22 -3.54 11.20 -9.28
N ALA A 23 -4.00 10.76 -8.10
CA ALA A 23 -3.32 11.08 -6.85
C ALA A 23 -1.89 10.56 -6.84
N LEU A 24 -1.66 9.34 -7.33
CA LEU A 24 -0.33 8.77 -7.38
C LEU A 24 0.56 9.45 -8.43
N ARG A 25 -0.02 9.84 -9.57
CA ARG A 25 0.74 10.57 -10.58
C ARG A 25 1.20 11.94 -10.07
N GLU A 26 0.38 12.60 -9.26
CA GLU A 26 0.75 13.88 -8.66
C GLU A 26 1.94 13.74 -7.72
N LEU A 27 2.18 12.54 -7.19
CA LEU A 27 3.33 12.26 -6.36
C LEU A 27 4.57 11.86 -7.17
N HIS A 28 4.47 11.95 -8.49
CA HIS A 28 5.57 11.62 -9.42
C HIS A 28 6.02 10.16 -9.34
N ILE A 29 5.08 9.26 -9.06
CA ILE A 29 5.36 7.82 -9.06
C ILE A 29 5.36 7.34 -10.52
N PRO A 30 6.44 6.68 -10.99
CA PRO A 30 6.46 6.14 -12.35
C PRO A 30 5.30 5.18 -12.59
N GLU A 31 4.65 5.26 -13.74
CA GLU A 31 3.52 4.38 -14.03
C GLU A 31 3.89 2.90 -13.97
N LYS A 32 5.11 2.55 -14.37
CA LYS A 32 5.59 1.17 -14.28
C LYS A 32 5.65 0.66 -12.84
N ASN A 33 5.65 1.56 -11.87
CA ASN A 33 5.71 1.22 -10.45
C ASN A 33 4.35 1.32 -9.77
N ILE A 34 3.27 1.53 -10.54
CA ILE A 34 1.91 1.55 -10.00
C ILE A 34 1.26 0.20 -10.30
N PHE A 35 0.86 -0.51 -9.25
CA PHE A 35 0.26 -1.84 -9.36
C PHE A 35 -1.22 -1.76 -9.02
N ILE A 36 -2.06 -2.31 -9.87
CA ILE A 36 -3.52 -2.19 -9.74
C ILE A 36 -4.15 -3.57 -9.73
N ASP A 37 -4.91 -3.87 -8.68
CA ASP A 37 -5.74 -5.07 -8.61
C ASP A 37 -7.21 -4.69 -8.68
N LYS A 38 -7.93 -5.31 -9.60
CA LYS A 38 -9.38 -5.15 -9.76
C LYS A 38 -10.03 -6.50 -9.48
N GLN A 39 -10.66 -6.62 -8.33
CA GLN A 39 -11.21 -7.90 -7.90
C GLN A 39 -12.54 -7.72 -7.19
N SER A 40 -13.42 -8.71 -7.35
CA SER A 40 -14.67 -8.74 -6.61
C SER A 40 -14.39 -9.00 -5.12
N GLY A 41 -15.36 -8.68 -4.27
CA GLY A 41 -15.22 -8.90 -2.84
C GLY A 41 -15.05 -10.36 -2.44
N LYS A 42 -15.41 -11.29 -3.34
CA LYS A 42 -15.28 -12.73 -3.06
C LYS A 42 -13.89 -13.27 -3.33
N ASP A 43 -13.14 -12.60 -4.18
CA ASP A 43 -11.83 -13.06 -4.60
C ASP A 43 -10.77 -12.08 -4.13
N PHE A 44 -9.91 -12.52 -3.20
CA PHE A 44 -8.84 -11.69 -2.65
C PHE A 44 -7.47 -12.19 -3.09
N ASN A 45 -7.36 -12.60 -4.34
CA ASN A 45 -6.11 -13.17 -4.83
C ASN A 45 -4.97 -12.15 -5.00
N ARG A 46 -5.25 -10.92 -5.33
CA ARG A 46 -4.28 -9.82 -5.42
C ARG A 46 -2.99 -10.14 -6.18
N PRO A 47 -3.06 -10.57 -7.45
CA PRO A 47 -1.84 -10.94 -8.17
C PRO A 47 -0.85 -9.78 -8.34
N GLN A 48 -1.33 -8.56 -8.54
CA GLN A 48 -0.44 -7.42 -8.70
C GLN A 48 0.23 -7.03 -7.39
N TYR A 49 -0.49 -7.14 -6.27
CA TYR A 49 0.10 -6.90 -4.97
C TYR A 49 1.25 -7.88 -4.71
N LYS A 50 1.03 -9.15 -5.03
CA LYS A 50 2.07 -10.16 -4.85
C LYS A 50 3.31 -9.86 -5.67
N ARG A 51 3.13 -9.38 -6.90
CA ARG A 51 4.25 -8.96 -7.75
C ARG A 51 4.98 -7.77 -7.15
N LEU A 52 4.22 -6.79 -6.66
CA LEU A 52 4.77 -5.61 -6.02
C LEU A 52 5.65 -5.99 -4.82
N VAL A 53 5.13 -6.85 -3.94
CA VAL A 53 5.86 -7.27 -2.74
C VAL A 53 7.20 -7.91 -3.12
N ARG A 54 7.24 -8.69 -4.19
CA ARG A 54 8.48 -9.30 -4.65
C ARG A 54 9.49 -8.28 -5.17
N LYS A 55 9.01 -7.15 -5.70
CA LYS A 55 9.90 -6.09 -6.22
C LYS A 55 10.39 -5.14 -5.13
N LEU A 56 9.63 -4.99 -4.05
CA LEU A 56 9.98 -4.06 -3.00
C LEU A 56 11.28 -4.47 -2.30
N LYS A 57 12.15 -3.49 -2.09
CA LYS A 57 13.44 -3.68 -1.42
C LYS A 57 13.61 -2.64 -0.34
N LYS A 58 14.55 -2.87 0.55
CA LYS A 58 14.85 -1.94 1.64
C LYS A 58 14.96 -0.51 1.11
N ASP A 59 14.38 0.42 1.84
CA ASP A 59 14.38 1.86 1.55
C ASP A 59 13.47 2.29 0.41
N ASP A 60 12.72 1.37 -0.20
CA ASP A 60 11.66 1.75 -1.13
C ASP A 60 10.50 2.40 -0.39
N LEU A 61 9.68 3.17 -1.11
CA LEU A 61 8.53 3.85 -0.54
C LEU A 61 7.27 3.42 -1.28
N LEU A 62 6.26 3.00 -0.52
CA LEU A 62 4.98 2.57 -1.07
C LEU A 62 3.87 3.54 -0.65
N TYR A 63 3.13 4.05 -1.64
CA TYR A 63 1.96 4.86 -1.40
C TYR A 63 0.70 4.03 -1.57
N ILE A 64 -0.20 4.10 -0.62
CA ILE A 64 -1.54 3.49 -0.72
C ILE A 64 -2.57 4.54 -0.32
N LYS A 65 -3.77 4.43 -0.87
CA LYS A 65 -4.82 5.38 -0.57
C LYS A 65 -5.33 5.23 0.86
N SER A 66 -5.60 4.00 1.27
CA SER A 66 -6.11 3.73 2.61
C SER A 66 -5.55 2.39 3.09
N ILE A 67 -5.53 2.21 4.41
CA ILE A 67 -4.87 1.06 5.01
C ILE A 67 -5.58 -0.26 4.68
N ASP A 68 -6.88 -0.22 4.38
CA ASP A 68 -7.63 -1.42 4.03
C ASP A 68 -7.22 -2.02 2.68
N ARG A 69 -6.37 -1.33 1.93
CA ARG A 69 -5.79 -1.90 0.71
C ARG A 69 -4.83 -3.05 1.01
N LEU A 70 -4.33 -3.14 2.23
CA LEU A 70 -3.38 -4.19 2.62
C LEU A 70 -4.02 -5.49 3.02
N GLY A 71 -5.28 -5.49 3.43
CA GLY A 71 -5.93 -6.71 3.86
C GLY A 71 -7.43 -6.56 3.99
N ARG A 72 -8.12 -7.69 4.17
CA ARG A 72 -9.57 -7.70 4.30
C ARG A 72 -10.03 -7.48 5.74
N ASN A 73 -9.14 -7.66 6.70
CA ASN A 73 -9.44 -7.53 8.11
C ASN A 73 -8.21 -7.04 8.86
N TYR A 74 -8.40 -6.75 10.14
CA TYR A 74 -7.33 -6.22 10.98
C TYR A 74 -6.08 -7.11 10.99
N ALA A 75 -6.28 -8.42 11.14
CA ALA A 75 -5.16 -9.35 11.23
C ALA A 75 -4.32 -9.34 9.94
N GLU A 76 -4.98 -9.37 8.78
CA GLU A 76 -4.27 -9.33 7.50
C GLU A 76 -3.55 -8.00 7.30
N ILE A 77 -4.20 -6.89 7.66
CA ILE A 77 -3.59 -5.57 7.54
C ILE A 77 -2.32 -5.49 8.39
N LEU A 78 -2.41 -5.94 9.64
CA LEU A 78 -1.27 -5.92 10.53
C LEU A 78 -0.13 -6.80 10.03
N GLU A 79 -0.47 -8.00 9.53
CA GLU A 79 0.52 -8.91 8.99
C GLU A 79 1.26 -8.31 7.81
N GLN A 80 0.52 -7.71 6.87
CA GLN A 80 1.14 -7.08 5.70
C GLN A 80 1.95 -5.86 6.09
N TRP A 81 1.46 -5.07 7.02
CA TRP A 81 2.19 -3.91 7.50
C TRP A 81 3.56 -4.32 8.08
N ARG A 82 3.56 -5.35 8.91
CA ARG A 82 4.80 -5.85 9.50
C ARG A 82 5.73 -6.45 8.44
N LEU A 83 5.17 -7.19 7.48
CA LEU A 83 5.97 -7.75 6.39
C LEU A 83 6.68 -6.62 5.62
N LEU A 84 5.94 -5.59 5.25
CA LEU A 84 6.50 -4.52 4.44
C LEU A 84 7.49 -3.65 5.20
N THR A 85 7.14 -3.26 6.42
CA THR A 85 7.96 -2.31 7.17
C THR A 85 9.13 -2.97 7.90
N GLN A 86 8.93 -4.17 8.44
CA GLN A 86 9.96 -4.84 9.24
C GLN A 86 10.78 -5.83 8.42
N THR A 87 10.12 -6.71 7.66
CA THR A 87 10.83 -7.74 6.90
C THR A 87 11.44 -7.17 5.64
N LYS A 88 10.69 -6.40 4.86
CA LYS A 88 11.20 -5.77 3.64
C LYS A 88 11.96 -4.48 3.91
N GLY A 89 11.65 -3.79 5.00
CA GLY A 89 12.33 -2.55 5.37
C GLY A 89 11.94 -1.36 4.51
N ILE A 90 10.72 -1.34 3.97
CA ILE A 90 10.23 -0.21 3.17
C ILE A 90 9.46 0.77 4.05
N ASP A 91 9.21 1.96 3.51
CA ASP A 91 8.33 2.94 4.12
C ASP A 91 6.97 2.91 3.44
N ILE A 92 5.92 3.27 4.19
CA ILE A 92 4.55 3.32 3.67
C ILE A 92 3.93 4.67 4.01
N VAL A 93 3.25 5.24 3.02
CA VAL A 93 2.47 6.46 3.20
C VAL A 93 1.01 6.15 2.87
N VAL A 94 0.11 6.39 3.82
CA VAL A 94 -1.33 6.20 3.64
C VAL A 94 -1.94 7.56 3.34
N LEU A 95 -2.41 7.76 2.11
CA LEU A 95 -2.85 9.07 1.65
C LEU A 95 -4.05 9.62 2.41
N ASP A 96 -5.00 8.75 2.79
CA ASP A 96 -6.18 9.17 3.54
C ASP A 96 -5.89 9.44 5.02
N MET A 97 -4.74 9.00 5.50
CA MET A 97 -4.35 9.17 6.89
C MET A 97 -2.88 9.59 6.97
N PRO A 98 -2.59 10.88 6.72
CA PRO A 98 -1.19 11.35 6.65
C PRO A 98 -0.36 11.08 7.90
N LEU A 99 -1.01 10.87 9.04
CA LEU A 99 -0.28 10.52 10.27
C LEU A 99 0.28 9.09 10.22
N LEU A 100 -0.23 8.24 9.32
CA LEU A 100 0.27 6.88 9.14
C LEU A 100 1.37 6.85 8.08
N ASP A 101 2.35 7.71 8.24
CA ASP A 101 3.50 7.83 7.35
C ASP A 101 4.72 7.35 8.13
N THR A 102 5.26 6.19 7.76
CA THR A 102 6.37 5.59 8.50
C THR A 102 7.63 6.44 8.46
N ARG A 103 7.74 7.36 7.51
CA ARG A 103 8.88 8.27 7.44
C ARG A 103 8.90 9.24 8.61
N ARG A 104 7.74 9.53 9.21
CA ARG A 104 7.62 10.48 10.31
C ARG A 104 7.82 9.85 11.67
N GLY A 105 7.43 8.58 11.81
CA GLY A 105 7.55 7.89 13.07
C GLY A 105 7.28 6.41 12.86
N LYS A 106 8.35 5.64 12.79
CA LYS A 106 8.24 4.23 12.41
C LYS A 106 7.36 3.41 13.33
N ASP A 107 7.25 3.82 14.58
CA ASP A 107 6.51 3.05 15.57
C ASP A 107 5.06 3.51 15.73
N LEU A 108 4.68 4.63 15.12
CA LEU A 108 3.35 5.19 15.30
C LEU A 108 2.26 4.22 14.88
N MET A 109 2.40 3.64 13.70
CA MET A 109 1.42 2.67 13.21
C MET A 109 1.45 1.38 14.03
N GLY A 110 2.65 0.92 14.39
CA GLY A 110 2.79 -0.26 15.24
C GLY A 110 2.07 -0.07 16.56
N THR A 111 2.24 1.08 17.18
CA THR A 111 1.54 1.40 18.43
C THR A 111 0.03 1.46 18.21
N PHE A 112 -0.41 2.09 17.13
CA PHE A 112 -1.82 2.24 16.82
C PHE A 112 -2.49 0.88 16.57
N LEU A 113 -1.82 -0.01 15.84
CA LEU A 113 -2.38 -1.30 15.49
C LEU A 113 -2.15 -2.39 16.54
N SER A 114 -1.23 -2.17 17.47
CA SER A 114 -0.90 -3.19 18.49
C SER A 114 -1.90 -3.22 19.64
N ASP A 115 -2.68 -2.20 19.77
CA ASP A 115 -3.71 -2.13 20.81
C ASP A 115 -5.03 -2.75 20.33
#